data_11c003395911287c51d70ebe9be49016
#
_entry.id   11c003395911287c51d70ebe9be49016
#
_cell.length_a   1.000
_cell.length_b   1.000
_cell.length_c   1.000
_cell.angle_alpha   90.00
_cell.angle_beta   90.00
_cell.angle_gamma   90.00
#
_symmetry.space_group_name_H-M   'P 1'
#
loop_
_entity.id
_entity.type
_entity.pdbx_description
1 polymer ?
#
loop_
_entity_poly.entity_id
_entity_poly.type
_entity_poly.pdbx_seq_one_letter_code
_entity_poly.pdbx_strand_id
1 'polypeptide(L)'
;MNYNVKLIYSATSASLGNKGSDQSLSPYAFTKSKNLKLLIHLRKWFGFNYEAIYFYNVYGPRQIQAGNMATVIGIFEKQYLDKKALTVVNPGFQTRKFTHVKDIVNGCYRVWKKNLNRHYSIYENESYSILDIAKMFNSKIRFLNRRKGERYKSSTVKYVEDIKIWPLKCKYKIKDYIQNYINNN
;
A
#
# COMPACT_ATOMS: atom_id res chain seq x y z
N MET A 1 -9.37 5.99 32.91
CA MET A 1 -9.92 4.71 32.39
C MET A 1 -8.75 3.89 31.85
N ASN A 2 -8.39 2.80 32.51
CA ASN A 2 -7.37 1.88 32.00
C ASN A 2 -8.05 0.81 31.14
N TYR A 3 -8.23 1.10 29.85
CA TYR A 3 -8.60 0.06 28.90
C TYR A 3 -7.34 -0.70 28.52
N ASN A 4 -7.29 -1.99 28.80
CA ASN A 4 -6.24 -2.88 28.31
C ASN A 4 -6.48 -3.19 26.82
N VAL A 5 -6.44 -2.14 25.99
CA VAL A 5 -6.71 -2.22 24.55
C VAL A 5 -5.40 -2.15 23.78
N LYS A 6 -5.24 -3.03 22.84
CA LYS A 6 -4.11 -3.08 21.92
C LYS A 6 -4.45 -2.36 20.62
N LEU A 7 -3.71 -1.32 20.29
CA LEU A 7 -3.86 -0.59 19.03
C LEU A 7 -2.87 -1.10 17.97
N ILE A 8 -3.40 -1.50 16.83
CA ILE A 8 -2.61 -1.70 15.60
C ILE A 8 -3.04 -0.63 14.59
N TYR A 9 -2.15 0.30 14.32
CA TYR A 9 -2.41 1.40 13.41
C TYR A 9 -2.08 1.01 11.97
N SER A 10 -3.06 1.06 11.08
CA SER A 10 -2.86 0.91 9.64
C SER A 10 -2.22 2.17 9.06
N ALA A 11 -0.91 2.23 9.06
CA ALA A 11 -0.15 3.28 8.39
C ALA A 11 -0.11 3.03 6.87
N THR A 12 0.33 4.00 6.10
CA THR A 12 0.39 3.91 4.64
C THR A 12 1.75 4.34 4.12
N SER A 13 2.23 3.70 3.07
CA SER A 13 3.41 4.18 2.34
C SER A 13 3.20 5.57 1.74
N ALA A 14 1.94 6.01 1.58
CA ALA A 14 1.63 7.36 1.13
C ALA A 14 2.12 8.44 2.10
N SER A 15 2.10 8.18 3.41
CA SER A 15 2.61 9.12 4.42
C SER A 15 4.13 9.18 4.50
N LEU A 16 4.85 8.30 3.79
CA LEU A 16 6.30 8.31 3.75
C LEU A 16 6.87 9.29 2.70
N GLY A 17 6.00 9.80 1.80
CA GLY A 17 6.35 10.76 0.78
C GLY A 17 7.53 10.34 -0.11
N ASN A 18 8.27 11.30 -0.64
CA ASN A 18 9.52 11.09 -1.36
C ASN A 18 10.66 10.95 -0.33
N LYS A 19 10.94 9.72 0.13
CA LYS A 19 11.92 9.41 1.19
C LYS A 19 11.63 10.08 2.55
N GLY A 20 10.36 10.29 2.87
CA GLY A 20 9.95 10.92 4.13
C GLY A 20 9.80 12.44 4.08
N SER A 21 10.18 13.10 3.00
CA SER A 21 10.19 14.56 2.89
C SER A 21 8.87 15.19 2.45
N ASP A 22 7.96 14.42 1.88
CA ASP A 22 6.70 14.93 1.34
C ASP A 22 5.49 14.14 1.85
N GLN A 23 5.13 14.44 3.10
CA GLN A 23 4.03 13.76 3.81
C GLN A 23 2.65 14.35 3.48
N SER A 24 2.60 15.45 2.72
CA SER A 24 1.40 16.27 2.52
C SER A 24 0.87 16.26 1.09
N LEU A 25 1.25 15.28 0.27
CA LEU A 25 0.87 15.16 -1.16
C LEU A 25 -0.65 15.03 -1.41
N SER A 26 -1.41 14.66 -0.39
CA SER A 26 -2.86 14.57 -0.48
C SER A 26 -3.49 14.67 0.92
N PRO A 27 -4.79 15.03 1.04
CA PRO A 27 -5.49 15.02 2.33
C PRO A 27 -5.38 13.66 3.05
N TYR A 28 -5.44 12.56 2.30
CA TYR A 28 -5.25 11.21 2.84
C TYR A 28 -3.83 11.00 3.42
N ALA A 29 -2.78 11.35 2.67
CA ALA A 29 -1.41 11.22 3.15
C ALA A 29 -1.17 12.11 4.37
N PHE A 30 -1.67 13.35 4.34
CA PHE A 30 -1.59 14.30 5.44
C PHE A 30 -2.24 13.75 6.72
N THR A 31 -3.50 13.34 6.67
CA THR A 31 -4.21 12.83 7.86
C THR A 31 -3.54 11.59 8.43
N LYS A 32 -3.11 10.64 7.58
CA LYS A 32 -2.37 9.45 8.02
C LYS A 32 -1.03 9.79 8.67
N SER A 33 -0.27 10.76 8.15
CA SER A 33 0.98 11.19 8.75
C SER A 33 0.77 11.89 10.11
N LYS A 34 -0.24 12.75 10.21
CA LYS A 34 -0.56 13.46 11.46
C LYS A 34 -1.04 12.50 12.55
N ASN A 35 -1.89 11.52 12.22
CA ASN A 35 -2.32 10.50 13.18
C ASN A 35 -1.14 9.66 13.67
N LEU A 36 -0.21 9.27 12.78
CA LEU A 36 0.99 8.56 13.19
C LEU A 36 1.85 9.40 14.13
N LYS A 37 2.04 10.68 13.81
CA LYS A 37 2.79 11.63 14.66
C LYS A 37 2.15 11.78 16.04
N LEU A 38 0.82 11.86 16.10
CA LEU A 38 0.09 11.85 17.37
C LEU A 38 0.39 10.59 18.19
N LEU A 39 0.34 9.40 17.58
CA LEU A 39 0.65 8.14 18.28
C LEU A 39 2.09 8.09 18.80
N ILE A 40 3.05 8.61 18.05
CA ILE A 40 4.45 8.74 18.50
C ILE A 40 4.54 9.62 19.74
N HIS A 41 3.85 10.76 19.76
CA HIS A 41 3.84 11.66 20.92
C HIS A 41 3.08 11.06 22.12
N LEU A 42 1.93 10.41 21.89
CA LEU A 42 1.20 9.71 22.96
C LEU A 42 2.08 8.63 23.64
N ARG A 43 2.90 7.93 22.86
CA ARG A 43 3.89 7.00 23.44
C ARG A 43 4.93 7.73 24.28
N LYS A 44 5.47 8.87 23.81
CA LYS A 44 6.48 9.66 24.53
C LYS A 44 5.91 10.26 25.82
N TRP A 45 4.68 10.78 25.79
CA TRP A 45 4.08 11.48 26.92
C TRP A 45 3.47 10.54 27.97
N PHE A 46 2.83 9.45 27.52
CA PHE A 46 1.97 8.64 28.36
C PHE A 46 2.32 7.14 28.35
N GLY A 47 3.39 6.73 27.67
CA GLY A 47 3.73 5.32 27.52
C GLY A 47 2.69 4.53 26.70
N PHE A 48 1.91 5.21 25.84
CA PHE A 48 0.83 4.57 25.06
C PHE A 48 1.38 3.52 24.11
N ASN A 49 0.92 2.28 24.26
CA ASN A 49 1.37 1.14 23.48
C ASN A 49 0.57 1.00 22.17
N TYR A 50 1.27 1.00 21.06
CA TYR A 50 0.70 0.76 19.74
C TYR A 50 1.72 0.12 18.81
N GLU A 51 1.24 -0.51 17.77
CA GLU A 51 2.04 -0.96 16.64
C GLU A 51 1.57 -0.27 15.37
N ALA A 52 2.47 0.01 14.43
CA ALA A 52 2.12 0.58 13.15
C ALA A 52 2.55 -0.37 12.02
N ILE A 53 1.67 -0.60 11.04
CA ILE A 53 1.98 -1.40 9.87
C ILE A 53 1.78 -0.54 8.62
N TYR A 54 2.86 -0.32 7.87
CA TYR A 54 2.83 0.44 6.63
C TYR A 54 2.39 -0.46 5.48
N PHE A 55 1.19 -0.20 4.96
CA PHE A 55 0.64 -0.91 3.80
C PHE A 55 1.10 -0.26 2.49
N TYR A 56 1.43 -1.11 1.52
CA TYR A 56 1.82 -0.72 0.17
C TYR A 56 0.83 -1.31 -0.83
N ASN A 57 0.22 -0.49 -1.66
CA ASN A 57 -0.73 -0.83 -2.74
C ASN A 57 -1.35 -2.23 -2.62
N VAL A 58 -2.27 -2.37 -1.67
CA VAL A 58 -2.90 -3.66 -1.36
C VAL A 58 -3.77 -4.11 -2.53
N TYR A 59 -3.67 -5.38 -2.90
CA TYR A 59 -4.46 -6.01 -3.94
C TYR A 59 -5.00 -7.37 -3.47
N GLY A 60 -6.01 -7.88 -4.14
CA GLY A 60 -6.58 -9.19 -3.88
C GLY A 60 -8.08 -9.26 -4.14
N PRO A 61 -8.70 -10.41 -3.91
CA PRO A 61 -10.13 -10.60 -4.15
C PRO A 61 -10.99 -9.57 -3.42
N ARG A 62 -12.08 -9.14 -4.06
CA ARG A 62 -13.06 -8.17 -3.52
C ARG A 62 -12.52 -6.75 -3.34
N GLN A 63 -11.42 -6.39 -4.01
CA GLN A 63 -10.94 -5.02 -4.04
C GLN A 63 -11.89 -4.09 -4.79
N ILE A 64 -11.83 -2.79 -4.47
CA ILE A 64 -12.69 -1.77 -5.11
C ILE A 64 -12.23 -1.59 -6.55
N GLN A 65 -13.16 -1.78 -7.51
CA GLN A 65 -12.88 -1.79 -8.95
C GLN A 65 -13.34 -0.51 -9.67
N ALA A 66 -14.15 0.34 -9.03
CA ALA A 66 -14.70 1.55 -9.62
C ALA A 66 -14.80 2.69 -8.61
N GLY A 67 -14.94 3.92 -9.10
CA GLY A 67 -15.04 5.13 -8.27
C GLY A 67 -13.67 5.67 -7.80
N ASN A 68 -13.72 6.74 -6.99
CA ASN A 68 -12.53 7.48 -6.56
C ASN A 68 -11.59 6.69 -5.63
N MET A 69 -12.09 5.61 -5.03
CA MET A 69 -11.32 4.75 -4.12
C MET A 69 -10.84 3.46 -4.79
N ALA A 70 -11.07 3.30 -6.10
CA ALA A 70 -10.65 2.12 -6.82
C ALA A 70 -9.12 1.98 -6.87
N THR A 71 -8.65 0.74 -6.65
CA THR A 71 -7.24 0.40 -6.78
C THR A 71 -6.87 0.21 -8.24
N VAL A 72 -5.60 0.42 -8.59
CA VAL A 72 -5.15 0.22 -9.98
C VAL A 72 -5.37 -1.21 -10.46
N ILE A 73 -5.14 -2.21 -9.61
CA ILE A 73 -5.37 -3.62 -9.94
C ILE A 73 -6.87 -3.87 -10.13
N GLY A 74 -7.72 -3.37 -9.24
CA GLY A 74 -9.18 -3.50 -9.36
C GLY A 74 -9.73 -2.85 -10.63
N ILE A 75 -9.21 -1.68 -11.02
CA ILE A 75 -9.58 -1.02 -12.29
C ILE A 75 -9.20 -1.93 -13.47
N PHE A 76 -7.99 -2.49 -13.48
CA PHE A 76 -7.53 -3.36 -14.56
C PHE A 76 -8.34 -4.67 -14.64
N GLU A 77 -8.64 -5.29 -13.50
CA GLU A 77 -9.53 -6.46 -13.44
C GLU A 77 -10.88 -6.19 -14.08
N LYS A 78 -11.52 -5.07 -13.68
CA LYS A 78 -12.81 -4.70 -14.26
C LYS A 78 -12.72 -4.43 -15.77
N GLN A 79 -11.71 -3.67 -16.20
CA GLN A 79 -11.52 -3.37 -17.61
C GLN A 79 -11.23 -4.62 -18.43
N TYR A 80 -10.47 -5.57 -17.86
CA TYR A 80 -10.21 -6.86 -18.48
C TYR A 80 -11.50 -7.66 -18.69
N LEU A 81 -12.33 -7.82 -17.64
CA LEU A 81 -13.64 -8.48 -17.71
C LEU A 81 -14.59 -7.81 -18.72
N ASP A 82 -14.61 -6.49 -18.73
CA ASP A 82 -15.42 -5.68 -19.65
C ASP A 82 -14.86 -5.71 -21.10
N LYS A 83 -13.76 -6.43 -21.37
CA LYS A 83 -13.04 -6.46 -22.67
C LYS A 83 -12.64 -5.06 -23.18
N LYS A 84 -12.38 -4.14 -22.26
CA LYS A 84 -11.95 -2.77 -22.55
C LYS A 84 -10.44 -2.64 -22.48
N ALA A 85 -9.90 -1.62 -23.15
CA ALA A 85 -8.48 -1.29 -23.03
C ALA A 85 -8.15 -0.84 -21.59
N LEU A 86 -7.04 -1.35 -21.05
CA LEU A 86 -6.54 -0.94 -19.73
C LEU A 86 -6.06 0.50 -19.76
N THR A 87 -6.50 1.31 -18.82
CA THR A 87 -6.16 2.74 -18.78
C THR A 87 -4.95 3.01 -17.91
N VAL A 88 -3.87 3.47 -18.52
CA VAL A 88 -2.61 3.80 -17.86
C VAL A 88 -2.34 5.31 -17.94
N VAL A 89 -2.12 5.95 -16.80
CA VAL A 89 -1.72 7.37 -16.78
C VAL A 89 -0.32 7.53 -17.35
N ASN A 90 -0.18 8.38 -18.38
CA ASN A 90 1.07 8.60 -19.10
C ASN A 90 2.18 9.14 -18.17
N PRO A 91 3.44 8.63 -18.28
CA PRO A 91 3.95 7.59 -19.21
C PRO A 91 3.81 6.16 -18.71
N GLY A 92 3.21 5.91 -17.53
CA GLY A 92 3.06 4.58 -16.95
C GLY A 92 4.30 4.03 -16.22
N PHE A 93 5.40 4.78 -16.16
CA PHE A 93 6.67 4.36 -15.55
C PHE A 93 6.72 4.56 -14.03
N GLN A 94 5.66 5.13 -13.44
CA GLN A 94 5.56 5.26 -12.00
C GLN A 94 5.57 3.87 -11.34
N THR A 95 6.60 3.63 -10.52
CA THR A 95 6.78 2.34 -9.86
C THR A 95 6.02 2.26 -8.54
N ARG A 96 5.51 1.08 -8.24
CA ARG A 96 4.82 0.77 -6.99
C ARG A 96 5.31 -0.57 -6.43
N LYS A 97 5.31 -0.67 -5.11
CA LYS A 97 5.36 -1.95 -4.40
C LYS A 97 3.94 -2.38 -4.08
N PHE A 98 3.68 -3.65 -4.19
CA PHE A 98 2.36 -4.23 -3.99
C PHE A 98 2.37 -5.21 -2.81
N THR A 99 1.20 -5.46 -2.23
CA THR A 99 1.05 -6.43 -1.14
C THR A 99 -0.29 -7.14 -1.29
N HIS A 100 -0.28 -8.45 -1.29
CA HIS A 100 -1.52 -9.22 -1.32
C HIS A 100 -2.28 -9.10 0.00
N VAL A 101 -3.61 -9.00 -0.05
CA VAL A 101 -4.45 -8.83 1.15
C VAL A 101 -4.25 -9.94 2.19
N LYS A 102 -4.01 -11.19 1.77
CA LYS A 102 -3.70 -12.30 2.69
C LYS A 102 -2.39 -12.06 3.46
N ASP A 103 -1.38 -11.46 2.85
CA ASP A 103 -0.14 -11.10 3.54
C ASP A 103 -0.38 -9.98 4.57
N ILE A 104 -1.25 -9.01 4.23
CA ILE A 104 -1.66 -7.95 5.17
C ILE A 104 -2.34 -8.57 6.39
N VAL A 105 -3.34 -9.43 6.20
CA VAL A 105 -4.07 -10.07 7.30
C VAL A 105 -3.14 -10.91 8.18
N ASN A 106 -2.30 -11.75 7.55
CA ASN A 106 -1.31 -12.56 8.27
C ASN A 106 -0.28 -11.68 9.01
N GLY A 107 0.14 -10.58 8.40
CA GLY A 107 1.03 -9.59 9.01
C GLY A 107 0.42 -8.96 10.25
N CYS A 108 -0.83 -8.49 10.15
CA CYS A 108 -1.58 -7.92 11.28
C CYS A 108 -1.73 -8.94 12.42
N TYR A 109 -2.10 -10.18 12.11
CA TYR A 109 -2.23 -11.24 13.11
C TYR A 109 -0.91 -11.53 13.83
N ARG A 110 0.20 -11.65 13.08
CA ARG A 110 1.54 -11.89 13.66
C ARG A 110 2.00 -10.74 14.55
N VAL A 111 1.76 -9.51 14.13
CA VAL A 111 2.08 -8.31 14.90
C VAL A 111 1.23 -8.25 16.17
N TRP A 112 -0.07 -8.51 16.05
CA TRP A 112 -0.98 -8.59 17.19
C TRP A 112 -0.52 -9.64 18.21
N LYS A 113 -0.16 -10.84 17.75
CA LYS A 113 0.29 -11.92 18.64
C LYS A 113 1.61 -11.61 19.34
N LYS A 114 2.58 -10.99 18.64
CA LYS A 114 3.92 -10.69 19.18
C LYS A 114 3.95 -9.53 20.17
N ASN A 115 3.13 -8.51 19.96
CA ASN A 115 2.99 -7.33 20.83
C ASN A 115 4.31 -6.66 21.22
N LEU A 116 5.10 -6.24 20.24
CA LEU A 116 6.45 -5.73 20.46
C LEU A 116 6.52 -4.19 20.43
N ASN A 117 5.39 -3.50 20.28
CA ASN A 117 5.31 -2.02 20.19
C ASN A 117 6.24 -1.43 19.12
N ARG A 118 6.24 -2.02 17.92
CA ARG A 118 7.12 -1.68 16.80
C ARG A 118 6.37 -1.16 15.59
N HIS A 119 7.15 -0.57 14.67
CA HIS A 119 6.67 -0.23 13.34
C HIS A 119 7.10 -1.31 12.35
N TYR A 120 6.22 -1.65 11.42
CA TYR A 120 6.44 -2.69 10.42
C TYR A 120 6.09 -2.20 9.03
N SER A 121 6.82 -2.67 8.02
CA SER A 121 6.46 -2.51 6.62
C SER A 121 6.15 -3.87 6.01
N ILE A 122 5.14 -3.91 5.13
CA ILE A 122 4.75 -5.14 4.45
C ILE A 122 4.56 -4.86 2.96
N TYR A 123 5.42 -5.45 2.14
CA TYR A 123 5.40 -5.31 0.68
C TYR A 123 6.21 -6.42 0.00
N GLU A 124 5.86 -6.73 -1.22
CA GLU A 124 6.68 -7.58 -2.09
C GLU A 124 8.01 -6.88 -2.41
N ASN A 125 9.12 -7.65 -2.45
CA ASN A 125 10.45 -7.08 -2.69
C ASN A 125 10.56 -6.39 -4.04
N GLU A 126 9.92 -6.93 -5.07
CA GLU A 126 9.92 -6.36 -6.41
C GLU A 126 9.06 -5.09 -6.45
N SER A 127 9.46 -4.17 -7.32
CA SER A 127 8.69 -2.97 -7.67
C SER A 127 8.31 -3.06 -9.14
N TYR A 128 7.07 -2.75 -9.45
CA TYR A 128 6.56 -2.79 -10.82
C TYR A 128 6.11 -1.40 -11.25
N SER A 129 6.35 -1.03 -12.50
CA SER A 129 5.68 0.12 -13.09
C SER A 129 4.20 -0.21 -13.32
N ILE A 130 3.37 0.82 -13.37
CA ILE A 130 1.94 0.61 -13.71
C ILE A 130 1.79 0.04 -15.12
N LEU A 131 2.70 0.41 -16.03
CA LEU A 131 2.73 -0.15 -17.38
C LEU A 131 3.09 -1.65 -17.38
N ASP A 132 4.07 -2.07 -16.55
CA ASP A 132 4.42 -3.51 -16.43
C ASP A 132 3.22 -4.32 -15.91
N ILE A 133 2.51 -3.79 -14.90
CA ILE A 133 1.29 -4.43 -14.39
C ILE A 133 0.23 -4.53 -15.50
N ALA A 134 0.00 -3.47 -16.27
CA ALA A 134 -0.98 -3.52 -17.37
C ALA A 134 -0.60 -4.55 -18.43
N LYS A 135 0.69 -4.66 -18.77
CA LYS A 135 1.18 -5.66 -19.73
C LYS A 135 0.95 -7.10 -19.25
N MET A 136 0.98 -7.37 -17.94
CA MET A 136 0.71 -8.72 -17.41
C MET A 136 -0.71 -9.21 -17.71
N PHE A 137 -1.68 -8.33 -17.93
CA PHE A 137 -3.04 -8.70 -18.33
C PHE A 137 -3.19 -9.09 -19.83
N ASN A 138 -2.14 -8.93 -20.61
CA ASN A 138 -2.13 -9.23 -22.04
C ASN A 138 -3.32 -8.61 -22.81
N SER A 139 -3.68 -7.37 -22.47
CA SER A 139 -4.79 -6.60 -23.03
C SER A 139 -4.32 -5.32 -23.71
N LYS A 140 -5.18 -4.76 -24.58
CA LYS A 140 -4.92 -3.43 -25.17
C LYS A 140 -4.74 -2.40 -24.07
N ILE A 141 -3.79 -1.46 -24.25
CA ILE A 141 -3.51 -0.38 -23.31
C ILE A 141 -3.87 0.95 -23.97
N ARG A 142 -4.55 1.80 -23.21
CA ARG A 142 -4.85 3.18 -23.59
C ARG A 142 -4.23 4.13 -22.57
N PHE A 143 -3.43 5.07 -23.03
CA PHE A 143 -2.84 6.08 -22.16
C PHE A 143 -3.81 7.22 -21.87
N LEU A 144 -3.82 7.65 -20.61
CA LEU A 144 -4.54 8.83 -20.13
C LEU A 144 -3.56 9.98 -19.92
N ASN A 145 -4.07 11.21 -19.90
CA ASN A 145 -3.26 12.39 -19.59
C ASN A 145 -2.65 12.29 -18.20
N ARG A 146 -1.51 12.96 -18.00
CA ARG A 146 -0.83 13.04 -16.71
C ARG A 146 -1.73 13.67 -15.65
N ARG A 147 -1.64 13.15 -14.41
CA ARG A 147 -2.31 13.74 -13.25
C ARG A 147 -1.33 14.62 -12.46
N LYS A 148 -1.79 15.78 -11.98
CA LYS A 148 -1.01 16.60 -11.05
C LYS A 148 -0.84 15.83 -9.72
N GLY A 149 0.35 15.94 -9.10
CA GLY A 149 0.63 15.31 -7.80
C GLY A 149 0.88 13.81 -7.82
N GLU A 150 1.08 13.20 -8.98
CA GLU A 150 1.38 11.76 -9.07
C GLU A 150 2.84 11.47 -8.65
N ARG A 151 3.00 10.51 -7.75
CA ARG A 151 4.34 10.05 -7.32
C ARG A 151 4.96 9.11 -8.34
N TYR A 152 6.23 9.32 -8.67
CA TYR A 152 6.96 8.49 -9.63
C TYR A 152 7.53 7.20 -9.02
N LYS A 153 7.87 7.19 -7.72
CA LYS A 153 8.44 6.02 -7.04
C LYS A 153 7.72 5.72 -5.74
N SER A 154 7.59 4.44 -5.44
CA SER A 154 7.20 3.98 -4.11
C SER A 154 8.37 4.15 -3.14
N SER A 155 8.17 4.90 -2.08
CA SER A 155 9.22 5.11 -1.06
C SER A 155 9.24 3.97 -0.07
N THR A 156 10.41 3.36 0.11
CA THR A 156 10.68 2.46 1.24
C THR A 156 11.66 3.16 2.17
N VAL A 157 11.30 3.28 3.43
CA VAL A 157 12.16 3.89 4.43
C VAL A 157 12.44 2.88 5.54
N LYS A 158 13.65 2.95 6.11
CA LYS A 158 14.06 2.09 7.23
C LYS A 158 13.68 2.68 8.59
N TYR A 159 13.47 3.99 8.64
CA TYR A 159 13.12 4.73 9.85
C TYR A 159 12.06 5.78 9.54
N VAL A 160 11.19 6.05 10.53
CA VAL A 160 10.30 7.21 10.56
C VAL A 160 10.59 7.94 11.85
N GLU A 161 11.00 9.21 11.77
CA GLU A 161 11.72 9.88 12.85
C GLU A 161 12.86 8.92 13.27
N ASP A 162 13.03 8.64 14.55
CA ASP A 162 14.07 7.72 15.06
C ASP A 162 13.57 6.26 15.22
N ILE A 163 12.36 5.97 14.76
CA ILE A 163 11.73 4.66 14.95
C ILE A 163 12.05 3.75 13.77
N LYS A 164 12.71 2.64 14.07
CA LYS A 164 13.03 1.58 13.08
C LYS A 164 11.76 0.89 12.56
N ILE A 165 11.70 0.73 11.25
CA ILE A 165 10.65 -0.04 10.57
C ILE A 165 11.17 -1.44 10.25
N TRP A 166 10.49 -2.46 10.76
CA TRP A 166 10.85 -3.86 10.57
C TRP A 166 10.12 -4.46 9.37
N PRO A 167 10.81 -5.07 8.41
CA PRO A 167 10.16 -5.67 7.25
C PRO A 167 9.43 -6.97 7.64
N LEU A 168 8.22 -7.15 7.13
CA LEU A 168 7.49 -8.41 7.18
C LEU A 168 7.59 -9.11 5.82
N LYS A 169 7.81 -10.43 5.84
CA LYS A 169 7.90 -11.23 4.60
C LYS A 169 6.51 -11.40 3.97
N CYS A 170 6.43 -11.16 2.67
CA CYS A 170 5.29 -11.50 1.81
C CYS A 170 5.48 -12.89 1.21
N LYS A 171 4.37 -13.62 1.09
CA LYS A 171 4.31 -14.95 0.45
C LYS A 171 3.76 -14.87 -0.97
N TYR A 172 2.77 -14.01 -1.18
CA TYR A 172 2.04 -13.93 -2.44
C TYR A 172 2.69 -12.94 -3.39
N LYS A 173 2.72 -13.29 -4.69
CA LYS A 173 3.29 -12.49 -5.77
C LYS A 173 2.19 -11.93 -6.65
N ILE A 174 2.35 -10.67 -7.06
CA ILE A 174 1.36 -10.01 -7.92
C ILE A 174 1.28 -10.66 -9.31
N LYS A 175 2.41 -11.13 -9.83
CA LYS A 175 2.44 -11.85 -11.11
C LYS A 175 1.56 -13.10 -11.08
N ASP A 176 1.71 -13.93 -10.05
CA ASP A 176 0.94 -15.16 -9.89
C ASP A 176 -0.56 -14.86 -9.72
N TYR A 177 -0.88 -13.80 -8.98
CA TYR A 177 -2.25 -13.35 -8.80
C TYR A 177 -2.90 -12.95 -10.11
N ILE A 178 -2.24 -12.11 -10.92
CA ILE A 178 -2.76 -11.65 -12.21
C ILE A 178 -2.89 -12.83 -13.18
N GLN A 179 -1.89 -13.73 -13.26
CA GLN A 179 -1.95 -14.90 -14.10
C GLN A 179 -3.14 -15.81 -13.73
N ASN A 180 -3.34 -16.07 -12.44
CA ASN A 180 -4.47 -16.85 -11.96
C ASN A 180 -5.80 -16.15 -12.27
N TYR A 181 -5.85 -14.82 -12.17
CA TYR A 181 -7.04 -14.04 -12.50
C TYR A 181 -7.41 -14.21 -13.99
N ILE A 182 -6.44 -14.08 -14.88
CA ILE A 182 -6.63 -14.25 -16.32
C ILE A 182 -7.10 -15.68 -16.66
N ASN A 183 -6.48 -16.69 -16.05
CA ASN A 183 -6.80 -18.10 -16.34
C ASN A 183 -8.21 -18.50 -15.88
N ASN A 184 -8.83 -17.76 -14.96
CA ASN A 184 -10.15 -18.05 -14.39
C ASN A 184 -11.27 -17.18 -14.97
N ASN A 185 -10.97 -16.25 -15.89
CA ASN A 185 -11.94 -15.33 -16.50
C ASN A 185 -11.73 -15.16 -17.99
#